data_456d3d10b45b02fab2494c5a0d4b658d
#
_entry.id   456d3d10b45b02fab2494c5a0d4b658d
#
_cell.length_a   1.000
_cell.length_b   1.000
_cell.length_c   1.000
_cell.angle_alpha   90.00
_cell.angle_beta   90.00
_cell.angle_gamma   90.00
#
_symmetry.space_group_name_H-M   'P 1'
#
loop_
_entity.id
_entity.type
_entity.pdbx_description
1 polymer ?
#
loop_
_entity_poly.entity_id
_entity_poly.type
_entity_poly.pdbx_seq_one_letter_code
_entity_poly.pdbx_strand_id
1 'polypeptide(L)'
;MADRQMATRLYLAVGCGAAIGSLARFLSGYVIVTLLGLSALWSTAFVNVVGSWVIMAFATLTRPDGRLMIGPAGRAFVMAGFCGGLTTFSAMSLDTFILLLGGDLKLAATYLISVVGLSLASAWLGYLMASRLNRLPVGR
;
A
#
# COMPACT_ATOMS: atom_id res chain seq x y z
N MET A 1 -28.40 -12.98 -13.02
CA MET A 1 -28.02 -11.62 -13.51
C MET A 1 -27.36 -10.76 -12.41
N ALA A 2 -27.86 -10.77 -11.17
CA ALA A 2 -27.28 -9.99 -10.06
C ALA A 2 -25.81 -10.32 -9.77
N ASP A 3 -25.40 -11.59 -9.79
CA ASP A 3 -24.03 -12.01 -9.54
C ASP A 3 -23.03 -11.48 -10.58
N ARG A 4 -23.41 -11.47 -11.86
CA ARG A 4 -22.59 -10.91 -12.92
C ARG A 4 -22.38 -9.40 -12.76
N GLN A 5 -23.43 -8.68 -12.38
CA GLN A 5 -23.35 -7.23 -12.15
C GLN A 5 -22.46 -6.91 -10.93
N MET A 6 -22.56 -7.71 -9.86
CA MET A 6 -21.70 -7.57 -8.70
C MET A 6 -20.21 -7.82 -9.07
N ALA A 7 -19.94 -8.90 -9.79
CA ALA A 7 -18.59 -9.23 -10.25
C ALA A 7 -18.01 -8.10 -11.13
N THR A 8 -18.77 -7.60 -12.11
CA THR A 8 -18.34 -6.49 -12.97
C THR A 8 -18.00 -5.24 -12.17
N ARG A 9 -18.84 -4.88 -11.18
CA ARG A 9 -18.55 -3.73 -10.29
C ARG A 9 -17.27 -3.90 -9.49
N LEU A 10 -17.00 -5.11 -8.99
CA LEU A 10 -15.76 -5.42 -8.27
C LEU A 10 -14.53 -5.30 -9.19
N TYR A 11 -14.58 -5.88 -10.39
CA TYR A 11 -13.48 -5.78 -11.36
C TYR A 11 -13.18 -4.34 -11.78
N LEU A 12 -14.22 -3.56 -12.07
CA LEU A 12 -14.06 -2.14 -12.39
C LEU A 12 -13.49 -1.36 -11.21
N ALA A 13 -13.97 -1.61 -9.99
CA ALA A 13 -13.46 -0.96 -8.79
C ALA A 13 -11.97 -1.26 -8.58
N VAL A 14 -11.56 -2.53 -8.69
CA VAL A 14 -10.15 -2.93 -8.58
C VAL A 14 -9.31 -2.32 -9.70
N GLY A 15 -9.77 -2.37 -10.95
CA GLY A 15 -9.05 -1.81 -12.10
C GLY A 15 -8.83 -0.31 -11.98
N CYS A 16 -9.88 0.45 -11.65
CA CYS A 16 -9.76 1.90 -11.43
C CYS A 16 -8.84 2.22 -10.24
N GLY A 17 -9.00 1.49 -9.15
CA GLY A 17 -8.12 1.64 -7.99
C GLY A 17 -6.66 1.37 -8.33
N ALA A 18 -6.38 0.27 -9.06
CA ALA A 18 -5.03 -0.10 -9.48
C ALA A 18 -4.40 0.95 -10.41
N ALA A 19 -5.18 1.51 -11.35
CA ALA A 19 -4.71 2.59 -12.22
C ALA A 19 -4.28 3.82 -11.41
N ILE A 20 -5.10 4.26 -10.45
CA ILE A 20 -4.79 5.40 -9.57
C ILE A 20 -3.60 5.08 -8.66
N GLY A 21 -3.55 3.88 -8.08
CA GLY A 21 -2.43 3.46 -7.23
C GLY A 21 -1.11 3.39 -7.99
N SER A 22 -1.11 2.86 -9.21
CA SER A 22 0.07 2.82 -10.09
C SER A 22 0.51 4.22 -10.51
N LEU A 23 -0.43 5.12 -10.79
CA LEU A 23 -0.10 6.53 -11.08
C LEU A 23 0.53 7.20 -9.85
N ALA A 24 -0.03 7.00 -8.66
CA ALA A 24 0.53 7.53 -7.43
C ALA A 24 1.95 7.01 -7.15
N ARG A 25 2.21 5.71 -7.43
CA ARG A 25 3.55 5.12 -7.37
C ARG A 25 4.50 5.79 -8.35
N PHE A 26 4.08 5.94 -9.61
CA PHE A 26 4.88 6.60 -10.64
C PHE A 26 5.24 8.04 -10.24
N LEU A 27 4.26 8.83 -9.79
CA LEU A 27 4.49 10.20 -9.34
C LEU A 27 5.40 10.27 -8.12
N SER A 28 5.24 9.35 -7.15
CA SER A 28 6.15 9.25 -5.99
C SER A 28 7.58 8.97 -6.43
N GLY A 29 7.77 8.07 -7.40
CA GLY A 29 9.07 7.80 -8.01
C GLY A 29 9.66 9.02 -8.69
N TYR A 30 8.87 9.71 -9.50
CA TYR A 30 9.29 10.94 -10.16
C TYR A 30 9.75 12.01 -9.17
N VAL A 31 8.97 12.27 -8.13
CA VAL A 31 9.32 13.23 -7.09
C VAL A 31 10.61 12.84 -6.38
N ILE A 32 10.69 11.58 -5.90
CA ILE A 32 11.83 11.13 -5.08
C ILE A 32 13.12 11.08 -5.90
N VAL A 33 13.06 10.54 -7.11
CA VAL A 33 14.26 10.34 -7.93
C VAL A 33 14.63 11.60 -8.71
N THR A 34 13.66 12.24 -9.37
CA THR A 34 13.95 13.34 -10.30
C THR A 34 14.02 14.69 -9.60
N LEU A 35 13.09 14.98 -8.67
CA LEU A 35 13.06 16.30 -8.02
C LEU A 35 13.96 16.34 -6.78
N LEU A 36 14.02 15.26 -6.00
CA LEU A 36 14.83 15.21 -4.78
C LEU A 36 16.23 14.62 -5.01
N GLY A 37 16.51 14.06 -6.20
CA GLY A 37 17.81 13.47 -6.53
C GLY A 37 18.17 12.22 -5.71
N LEU A 38 17.18 11.56 -5.09
CA LEU A 38 17.40 10.39 -4.25
C LEU A 38 17.41 9.10 -5.06
N SER A 39 18.01 8.03 -4.51
CA SER A 39 18.01 6.71 -5.14
C SER A 39 16.59 6.13 -5.30
N ALA A 40 16.37 5.34 -6.36
CA ALA A 40 15.13 4.61 -6.59
C ALA A 40 14.74 3.67 -5.43
N LEU A 41 15.72 3.19 -4.66
CA LEU A 41 15.52 2.39 -3.44
C LEU A 41 14.58 3.08 -2.44
N TRP A 42 14.72 4.41 -2.29
CA TRP A 42 13.86 5.21 -1.41
C TRP A 42 12.43 5.30 -1.92
N SER A 43 12.24 5.36 -3.25
CA SER A 43 10.90 5.37 -3.83
C SER A 43 10.17 4.07 -3.56
N THR A 44 10.81 2.93 -3.79
CA THR A 44 10.27 1.60 -3.52
C THR A 44 9.95 1.42 -2.02
N ALA A 45 10.86 1.83 -1.14
CA ALA A 45 10.65 1.79 0.31
C ALA A 45 9.45 2.65 0.73
N PHE A 46 9.37 3.88 0.25
CA PHE A 46 8.31 4.84 0.56
C PHE A 46 6.92 4.30 0.23
N VAL A 47 6.71 3.83 -1.01
CA VAL A 47 5.38 3.37 -1.45
C VAL A 47 4.95 2.10 -0.71
N ASN A 48 5.88 1.21 -0.37
CA ASN A 48 5.59 0.01 0.39
C ASN A 48 5.24 0.32 1.86
N VAL A 49 5.97 1.22 2.50
CA VAL A 49 5.72 1.64 3.89
C VAL A 49 4.39 2.39 3.98
N VAL A 50 4.16 3.38 3.11
CA VAL A 50 2.92 4.17 3.10
C VAL A 50 1.72 3.30 2.73
N GLY A 51 1.83 2.47 1.69
CA GLY A 51 0.76 1.57 1.27
C GLY A 51 0.38 0.55 2.34
N SER A 52 1.36 0.04 3.09
CA SER A 52 1.13 -0.89 4.22
C SER A 52 0.37 -0.22 5.36
N TRP A 53 0.67 1.04 5.66
CA TRP A 53 -0.09 1.82 6.62
C TRP A 53 -1.53 2.05 6.15
N VAL A 54 -1.71 2.51 4.92
CA VAL A 54 -3.02 2.82 4.34
C VAL A 54 -3.93 1.59 4.33
N ILE A 55 -3.42 0.43 3.86
CA ILE A 55 -4.26 -0.77 3.75
C ILE A 55 -4.72 -1.26 5.12
N MET A 56 -3.85 -1.25 6.14
CA MET A 56 -4.21 -1.72 7.48
C MET A 56 -5.11 -0.73 8.23
N ALA A 57 -4.86 0.56 8.10
CA ALA A 57 -5.73 1.59 8.65
C ALA A 57 -7.14 1.49 8.04
N PHE A 58 -7.23 1.42 6.70
CA PHE A 58 -8.49 1.31 5.99
C PHE A 58 -9.22 -0.01 6.30
N ALA A 59 -8.52 -1.14 6.28
CA ALA A 59 -9.09 -2.44 6.62
C ALA A 59 -9.71 -2.43 8.02
N THR A 60 -9.04 -1.79 8.98
CA THR A 60 -9.50 -1.71 10.37
C THR A 60 -10.70 -0.76 10.52
N LEU A 61 -10.69 0.41 9.86
CA LEU A 61 -11.79 1.37 9.90
C LEU A 61 -13.07 0.83 9.24
N THR A 62 -12.94 -0.06 8.25
CA THR A 62 -14.06 -0.60 7.48
C THR A 62 -14.48 -2.02 7.90
N ARG A 63 -14.12 -2.47 9.11
CA ARG A 63 -14.65 -3.70 9.70
C ARG A 63 -16.16 -3.62 9.90
N PRO A 64 -16.87 -4.77 10.08
CA PRO A 64 -18.31 -4.75 10.37
C PRO A 64 -18.69 -3.92 11.60
N ASP A 65 -17.80 -3.87 12.58
CA ASP A 65 -17.86 -3.05 13.81
C ASP A 65 -17.07 -1.74 13.69
N GLY A 66 -16.59 -1.43 12.50
CA GLY A 66 -15.76 -0.26 12.23
C GLY A 66 -16.57 1.01 12.02
N ARG A 67 -15.86 2.14 12.10
CA ARG A 67 -16.46 3.48 12.00
C ARG A 67 -16.95 3.84 10.60
N LEU A 68 -16.40 3.21 9.56
CA LEU A 68 -16.71 3.48 8.16
C LEU A 68 -17.47 2.30 7.54
N MET A 69 -18.73 2.52 7.19
CA MET A 69 -19.56 1.55 6.49
C MET A 69 -19.34 1.68 4.97
N ILE A 70 -18.42 0.90 4.43
CA ILE A 70 -18.10 0.90 3.00
C ILE A 70 -18.45 -0.44 2.38
N GLY A 71 -19.19 -0.42 1.28
CA GLY A 71 -19.61 -1.62 0.56
C GLY A 71 -18.43 -2.39 -0.08
N PRO A 72 -18.66 -3.64 -0.53
CA PRO A 72 -17.62 -4.53 -1.07
C PRO A 72 -16.81 -3.92 -2.21
N ALA A 73 -17.44 -3.18 -3.13
CA ALA A 73 -16.77 -2.55 -4.26
C ALA A 73 -15.80 -1.43 -3.80
N GLY A 74 -16.20 -0.61 -2.81
CA GLY A 74 -15.33 0.42 -2.26
C GLY A 74 -14.13 -0.17 -1.51
N ARG A 75 -14.34 -1.27 -0.76
CA ARG A 75 -13.24 -1.99 -0.10
C ARG A 75 -12.28 -2.60 -1.14
N ALA A 76 -12.81 -3.19 -2.20
CA ALA A 76 -12.02 -3.74 -3.29
C ALA A 76 -11.22 -2.66 -4.03
N PHE A 77 -11.83 -1.49 -4.28
CA PHE A 77 -11.17 -0.34 -4.88
C PHE A 77 -9.93 0.10 -4.08
N VAL A 78 -10.08 0.28 -2.76
CA VAL A 78 -8.96 0.78 -1.93
C VAL A 78 -7.93 -0.30 -1.67
N MET A 79 -8.34 -1.50 -1.22
CA MET A 79 -7.40 -2.51 -0.74
C MET A 79 -6.72 -3.25 -1.89
N ALA A 80 -7.50 -3.90 -2.75
CA ALA A 80 -6.96 -4.68 -3.87
C ALA A 80 -6.52 -3.79 -5.04
N GLY A 81 -7.26 -2.71 -5.32
CA GLY A 81 -6.95 -1.77 -6.37
C GLY A 81 -5.84 -0.80 -5.97
N PHE A 82 -6.19 0.25 -5.25
CA PHE A 82 -5.26 1.35 -4.95
C PHE A 82 -3.99 0.89 -4.22
N CYS A 83 -4.12 0.20 -3.09
CA CYS A 83 -2.95 -0.25 -2.33
C CYS A 83 -2.15 -1.30 -3.12
N GLY A 84 -2.82 -2.23 -3.84
CA GLY A 84 -2.16 -3.19 -4.72
C GLY A 84 -1.44 -2.55 -5.89
N GLY A 85 -1.97 -1.46 -6.46
CA GLY A 85 -1.31 -0.67 -7.50
C GLY A 85 -0.17 0.20 -6.97
N LEU A 86 -0.30 0.73 -5.75
CA LEU A 86 0.69 1.60 -5.11
C LEU A 86 1.93 0.82 -4.66
N THR A 87 1.74 -0.28 -3.92
CA THR A 87 2.83 -1.10 -3.38
C THR A 87 3.43 -2.03 -4.43
N THR A 88 4.67 -2.47 -4.22
CA THR A 88 5.35 -3.35 -5.17
C THR A 88 6.37 -4.26 -4.49
N PHE A 89 6.13 -5.56 -4.56
CA PHE A 89 7.11 -6.55 -4.16
C PHE A 89 8.16 -6.77 -5.26
N SER A 90 7.73 -6.72 -6.52
CA SER A 90 8.61 -6.97 -7.66
C SER A 90 9.72 -5.92 -7.80
N ALA A 91 9.43 -4.62 -7.60
CA ALA A 91 10.46 -3.60 -7.63
C ALA A 91 11.44 -3.78 -6.45
N MET A 92 10.94 -4.05 -5.24
CA MET A 92 11.81 -4.33 -4.08
C MET A 92 12.72 -5.53 -4.32
N SER A 93 12.21 -6.61 -4.93
CA SER A 93 13.01 -7.79 -5.28
C SER A 93 14.06 -7.47 -6.34
N LEU A 94 13.69 -6.69 -7.37
CA LEU A 94 14.61 -6.25 -8.41
C LEU A 94 15.71 -5.35 -7.84
N ASP A 95 15.37 -4.38 -7.01
CA ASP A 95 16.32 -3.49 -6.34
C ASP A 95 17.33 -4.31 -5.51
N THR A 96 16.83 -5.27 -4.74
CA THR A 96 17.67 -6.19 -3.94
C THR A 96 18.59 -7.01 -4.84
N PHE A 97 18.08 -7.52 -5.95
CA PHE A 97 18.86 -8.31 -6.91
C PHE A 97 19.96 -7.48 -7.59
N ILE A 98 19.68 -6.24 -7.97
CA ILE A 98 20.68 -5.32 -8.53
C ILE A 98 21.82 -5.05 -7.53
N LEU A 99 21.48 -4.84 -6.25
CA LEU A 99 22.49 -4.67 -5.21
C LEU A 99 23.36 -5.93 -5.04
N LEU A 100 22.76 -7.12 -5.13
CA LEU A 100 23.49 -8.39 -5.08
C LEU A 100 24.44 -8.55 -6.28
N LEU A 101 23.98 -8.21 -7.49
CA LEU A 101 24.83 -8.22 -8.69
C LEU A 101 26.00 -7.23 -8.59
N GLY A 102 25.80 -6.11 -7.91
CA GLY A 102 26.87 -5.14 -7.60
C GLY A 102 27.88 -5.63 -6.55
N GLY A 103 27.68 -6.84 -5.99
CA GLY A 103 28.59 -7.44 -4.99
C GLY A 103 28.33 -6.93 -3.57
N ASP A 104 27.34 -6.08 -3.33
CA ASP A 104 27.06 -5.52 -1.99
C ASP A 104 25.96 -6.32 -1.27
N LEU A 105 26.32 -7.53 -0.84
CA LEU A 105 25.41 -8.40 -0.07
C LEU A 105 24.91 -7.73 1.21
N LYS A 106 25.75 -6.92 1.86
CA LYS A 106 25.39 -6.26 3.12
C LYS A 106 24.31 -5.21 2.90
N LEU A 107 24.45 -4.39 1.87
CA LEU A 107 23.46 -3.37 1.51
C LEU A 107 22.17 -4.02 1.01
N ALA A 108 22.25 -5.07 0.19
CA ALA A 108 21.09 -5.81 -0.29
C ALA A 108 20.25 -6.39 0.86
N ALA A 109 20.93 -7.08 1.80
CA ALA A 109 20.27 -7.65 2.98
C ALA A 109 19.66 -6.55 3.88
N THR A 110 20.41 -5.48 4.16
CA THR A 110 19.93 -4.35 4.97
C THR A 110 18.72 -3.68 4.32
N TYR A 111 18.77 -3.43 3.02
CA TYR A 111 17.64 -2.85 2.27
C TYR A 111 16.39 -3.72 2.38
N LEU A 112 16.49 -5.01 2.04
CA LEU A 112 15.36 -5.93 2.05
C LEU A 112 14.74 -6.04 3.46
N ILE A 113 15.56 -6.29 4.48
CA ILE A 113 15.09 -6.42 5.87
C ILE A 113 14.46 -5.11 6.34
N SER A 114 15.06 -3.96 6.02
CA SER A 114 14.54 -2.66 6.42
C SER A 114 13.20 -2.34 5.77
N VAL A 115 13.05 -2.56 4.46
CA VAL A 115 11.79 -2.28 3.76
C VAL A 115 10.68 -3.18 4.28
N VAL A 116 10.94 -4.48 4.44
CA VAL A 116 9.96 -5.42 5.00
C VAL A 116 9.61 -5.07 6.44
N GLY A 117 10.61 -4.86 7.29
CA GLY A 117 10.42 -4.53 8.71
C GLY A 117 9.65 -3.22 8.90
N LEU A 118 10.02 -2.16 8.17
CA LEU A 118 9.33 -0.87 8.21
C LEU A 118 7.90 -0.96 7.68
N SER A 119 7.66 -1.75 6.63
CA SER A 119 6.31 -1.97 6.09
C SER A 119 5.40 -2.68 7.11
N LEU A 120 5.92 -3.70 7.80
CA LEU A 120 5.17 -4.40 8.86
C LEU A 120 4.91 -3.48 10.06
N ALA A 121 5.91 -2.73 10.50
CA ALA A 121 5.76 -1.75 11.59
C ALA A 121 4.74 -0.67 11.24
N SER A 122 4.78 -0.18 10.00
CA SER A 122 3.86 0.83 9.47
C SER A 122 2.42 0.28 9.40
N ALA A 123 2.24 -0.95 8.94
CA ALA A 123 0.95 -1.64 8.96
C ALA A 123 0.40 -1.77 10.39
N TRP A 124 1.25 -2.15 11.34
CA TRP A 124 0.88 -2.23 12.75
C TRP A 124 0.45 -0.87 13.32
N LEU A 125 1.18 0.20 13.00
CA LEU A 125 0.81 1.57 13.40
C LEU A 125 -0.54 1.99 12.78
N GLY A 126 -0.79 1.66 11.51
CA GLY A 126 -2.08 1.88 10.86
C GLY A 126 -3.23 1.18 11.58
N TYR A 127 -3.02 -0.10 11.97
CA TYR A 127 -3.96 -0.85 12.78
C TYR A 127 -4.23 -0.21 14.15
N LEU A 128 -3.19 0.16 14.89
CA LEU A 128 -3.33 0.76 16.22
C LEU A 128 -4.09 2.10 16.17
N MET A 129 -3.74 2.94 15.20
CA MET A 129 -4.40 4.24 15.02
C MET A 129 -5.88 4.08 14.67
N ALA A 130 -6.19 3.23 13.70
CA ALA A 130 -7.57 2.98 13.28
C ALA A 130 -8.40 2.30 14.39
N SER A 131 -7.80 1.38 15.15
CA SER A 131 -8.45 0.74 16.29
C SER A 131 -8.79 1.73 17.41
N ARG A 132 -7.93 2.71 17.66
CA ARG A 132 -8.22 3.81 18.61
C ARG A 132 -9.38 4.67 18.10
N LEU A 133 -9.39 5.01 16.82
CA LEU A 133 -10.46 5.80 16.20
C LEU A 133 -11.82 5.07 16.27
N ASN A 134 -11.84 3.76 16.07
CA ASN A 134 -13.07 2.96 16.18
C ASN A 134 -13.65 2.94 17.61
N ARG A 135 -12.81 3.09 18.64
CA ARG A 135 -13.23 3.10 20.05
C ARG A 135 -13.77 4.46 20.53
N LEU A 136 -13.50 5.54 19.80
CA LEU A 136 -14.00 6.87 20.17
C LEU A 136 -15.50 6.94 19.92
N PRO A 137 -16.31 7.48 20.86
CA PRO A 137 -17.73 7.64 20.64
C PRO A 137 -17.96 8.53 19.42
N VAL A 138 -18.84 8.08 18.53
CA VAL A 138 -19.33 8.94 17.44
C VAL A 138 -20.20 9.99 18.09
N GLY A 139 -19.74 11.25 18.11
CA GLY A 139 -20.51 12.37 18.64
C GLY A 139 -21.89 12.37 18.01
N ARG A 140 -22.93 12.28 18.82
CA ARG A 140 -24.34 12.46 18.43
C ARG A 140 -24.60 13.91 18.15
#